data_aa392cb5f7c0febe6d7d928afbed6163
#
_entry.id   aa392cb5f7c0febe6d7d928afbed6163
#
_cell.length_a   1.000
_cell.length_b   1.000
_cell.length_c   1.000
_cell.angle_alpha   90.00
_cell.angle_beta   90.00
_cell.angle_gamma   90.00
#
_symmetry.space_group_name_H-M   'P 1'
#
loop_
_entity.id
_entity.type
_entity.pdbx_description
1 polymer ?
#
loop_
_entity_poly.entity_id
_entity_poly.type
_entity_poly.pdbx_seq_one_letter_code
_entity_poly.pdbx_strand_id
1 'polypeptide(L)'
;MPISATARPTIPPTVWATRGRYVGERAEETLRSSLSTLKDAGDIDDFLELPADDTKPDLVFESRTRVGDGVTVRARLSLAPATGKGRDWLLVAEAERPRDRSWPSPVTMFWPAEPDAGGSHDPASGLRPGEICPLPEDDKAVRRLLRDCARDPWYIHVVVHEAMTTDERGRVPLAHWLPLGLRDRVVEHRATPQQYRVTNWALRDVDVKVPRGGAAVLPGRPAPEGYEPDAFAVRAVFLDGTEPVDLVDAVSRYDALPRELPQEAAEALTALREDWHLLTLAEELERERALVAMYAEALDAMTKSRDLYREAAERAHEALEAYREAGTVTPSPL
;
A
#
# COMPACT_ATOMS: atom_id res chain seq x y z
N MET A 1 19.15 -17.46 -24.42
CA MET A 1 18.76 -16.06 -24.20
C MET A 1 18.46 -15.91 -22.74
N PRO A 2 19.19 -15.11 -21.94
CA PRO A 2 18.81 -14.87 -20.56
C PRO A 2 17.51 -14.06 -20.55
N ILE A 3 16.51 -14.57 -19.85
CA ILE A 3 15.27 -13.86 -19.58
C ILE A 3 15.68 -12.66 -18.70
N SER A 4 15.56 -11.47 -19.28
CA SER A 4 15.78 -10.22 -18.55
C SER A 4 14.82 -10.21 -17.37
N ALA A 5 15.34 -10.36 -16.17
CA ALA A 5 14.56 -10.17 -14.96
C ALA A 5 14.05 -8.72 -15.00
N THR A 6 12.77 -8.56 -15.23
CA THR A 6 12.12 -7.24 -15.20
C THR A 6 12.35 -6.69 -13.79
N ALA A 7 13.16 -5.66 -13.68
CA ALA A 7 13.43 -5.00 -12.40
C ALA A 7 12.07 -4.57 -11.81
N ARG A 8 11.83 -4.95 -10.56
CA ARG A 8 10.60 -4.56 -9.85
C ARG A 8 10.59 -3.04 -9.67
N PRO A 9 9.43 -2.39 -9.78
CA PRO A 9 9.36 -0.96 -9.60
C PRO A 9 9.75 -0.59 -8.17
N THR A 10 10.54 0.45 -8.04
CA THR A 10 10.88 1.07 -6.75
C THR A 10 9.64 1.76 -6.19
N ILE A 11 9.47 1.75 -4.87
CA ILE A 11 8.38 2.48 -4.21
C ILE A 11 8.51 3.97 -4.53
N PRO A 12 7.54 4.60 -5.21
CA PRO A 12 7.56 6.03 -5.43
C PRO A 12 7.49 6.79 -4.09
N PRO A 13 8.12 7.97 -3.99
CA PRO A 13 8.10 8.75 -2.75
C PRO A 13 6.70 9.24 -2.34
N THR A 14 5.72 9.15 -3.23
CA THR A 14 4.32 9.49 -3.00
C THR A 14 3.48 8.33 -2.45
N VAL A 15 4.04 7.11 -2.40
CA VAL A 15 3.28 5.88 -2.13
C VAL A 15 3.58 5.32 -0.74
N TRP A 16 2.53 4.85 -0.08
CA TRP A 16 2.58 3.96 1.08
C TRP A 16 2.06 2.58 0.68
N ALA A 17 2.69 1.56 1.18
CA ALA A 17 2.18 0.20 1.12
C ALA A 17 2.48 -0.48 2.46
N THR A 18 1.45 -1.08 3.04
CA THR A 18 1.56 -1.86 4.27
C THR A 18 0.47 -2.94 4.28
N ARG A 19 0.67 -3.94 5.11
CA ARG A 19 -0.30 -5.01 5.30
C ARG A 19 -0.45 -5.30 6.77
N GLY A 20 -1.49 -6.05 7.12
CA GLY A 20 -1.67 -6.48 8.49
C GLY A 20 -2.72 -7.55 8.60
N ARG A 21 -2.94 -8.00 9.82
CA ARG A 21 -4.00 -8.91 10.20
C ARG A 21 -4.80 -8.34 11.34
N TYR A 22 -6.08 -8.18 11.12
CA TYR A 22 -7.01 -7.88 12.20
C TYR A 22 -7.32 -9.18 12.96
N VAL A 23 -7.07 -9.20 14.26
CA VAL A 23 -7.35 -10.34 15.12
C VAL A 23 -8.71 -10.11 15.79
N GLY A 24 -9.73 -10.82 15.32
CA GLY A 24 -11.10 -10.69 15.82
C GLY A 24 -12.11 -11.08 14.75
N GLU A 25 -13.38 -11.15 15.15
CA GLU A 25 -14.48 -11.59 14.26
C GLU A 25 -15.17 -10.41 13.56
N ARG A 26 -14.97 -9.17 14.04
CA ARG A 26 -15.72 -7.98 13.60
C ARG A 26 -14.88 -6.94 12.84
N ALA A 27 -13.94 -7.39 12.03
CA ALA A 27 -13.06 -6.49 11.26
C ALA A 27 -13.86 -5.49 10.41
N GLU A 28 -14.88 -5.95 9.71
CA GLU A 28 -15.72 -5.11 8.84
C GLU A 28 -16.52 -4.07 9.63
N GLU A 29 -17.14 -4.46 10.73
CA GLU A 29 -17.90 -3.54 11.59
C GLU A 29 -16.98 -2.48 12.18
N THR A 30 -15.78 -2.89 12.61
CA THR A 30 -14.76 -1.97 13.14
C THR A 30 -14.32 -0.97 12.09
N LEU A 31 -14.06 -1.42 10.84
CA LEU A 31 -13.70 -0.54 9.73
C LEU A 31 -14.81 0.47 9.42
N ARG A 32 -16.05 0.01 9.27
CA ARG A 32 -17.20 0.89 8.98
C ARG A 32 -17.40 1.93 10.08
N SER A 33 -17.33 1.49 11.35
CA SER A 33 -17.47 2.39 12.50
C SER A 33 -16.33 3.41 12.57
N SER A 34 -15.08 2.95 12.35
CA SER A 34 -13.91 3.83 12.33
C SER A 34 -14.00 4.88 11.22
N LEU A 35 -14.30 4.46 9.98
CA LEU A 35 -14.43 5.35 8.83
C LEU A 35 -15.56 6.37 9.00
N SER A 36 -16.71 5.95 9.54
CA SER A 36 -17.80 6.88 9.86
C SER A 36 -17.39 7.89 10.91
N THR A 37 -16.72 7.45 11.98
CA THR A 37 -16.24 8.36 13.05
C THR A 37 -15.21 9.35 12.52
N LEU A 38 -14.26 8.90 11.70
CA LEU A 38 -13.22 9.76 11.10
C LEU A 38 -13.83 10.79 10.13
N LYS A 39 -14.83 10.39 9.35
CA LYS A 39 -15.58 11.30 8.46
C LYS A 39 -16.35 12.35 9.26
N ASP A 40 -17.04 11.95 10.32
CA ASP A 40 -17.81 12.86 11.18
C ASP A 40 -16.89 13.83 11.94
N ALA A 41 -15.68 13.39 12.30
CA ALA A 41 -14.65 14.24 12.91
C ALA A 41 -13.96 15.17 11.90
N GLY A 42 -14.07 14.90 10.60
CA GLY A 42 -13.38 15.64 9.53
C GLY A 42 -11.92 15.23 9.36
N ASP A 43 -11.51 14.09 9.91
CA ASP A 43 -10.17 13.52 9.75
C ASP A 43 -9.97 12.89 8.37
N ILE A 44 -11.06 12.47 7.73
CA ILE A 44 -11.12 12.07 6.32
C ILE A 44 -12.20 12.87 5.60
N ASP A 45 -11.99 13.14 4.29
CA ASP A 45 -12.97 13.86 3.47
C ASP A 45 -14.21 13.00 3.20
N ASP A 46 -13.95 11.74 2.78
CA ASP A 46 -15.00 10.76 2.47
C ASP A 46 -14.43 9.33 2.40
N PHE A 47 -15.32 8.35 2.38
CA PHE A 47 -14.99 6.95 2.15
C PHE A 47 -16.07 6.23 1.34
N LEU A 48 -15.68 5.12 0.70
CA LEU A 48 -16.57 4.24 -0.07
C LEU A 48 -16.24 2.78 0.26
N GLU A 49 -17.27 1.97 0.43
CA GLU A 49 -17.16 0.51 0.53
C GLU A 49 -17.57 -0.13 -0.79
N LEU A 50 -16.69 -0.93 -1.37
CA LEU A 50 -16.95 -1.72 -2.56
C LEU A 50 -17.16 -3.18 -2.13
N PRO A 51 -18.33 -3.76 -2.40
CA PRO A 51 -18.62 -5.14 -1.99
C PRO A 51 -17.72 -6.14 -2.71
N ALA A 52 -17.43 -7.23 -2.03
CA ALA A 52 -16.83 -8.40 -2.67
C ALA A 52 -17.76 -8.99 -3.71
N ASP A 53 -17.22 -9.50 -4.79
CA ASP A 53 -17.94 -10.24 -5.83
C ASP A 53 -17.27 -11.59 -6.13
N ASP A 54 -17.87 -12.39 -7.02
CA ASP A 54 -17.34 -13.72 -7.39
C ASP A 54 -15.95 -13.67 -8.04
N THR A 55 -15.56 -12.52 -8.59
CA THR A 55 -14.26 -12.31 -9.26
C THR A 55 -13.23 -11.67 -8.32
N LYS A 56 -13.69 -10.88 -7.36
CA LYS A 56 -12.88 -10.18 -6.35
C LYS A 56 -13.45 -10.48 -4.96
N PRO A 57 -12.97 -11.55 -4.28
CA PRO A 57 -13.52 -11.97 -3.00
C PRO A 57 -13.19 -11.04 -1.84
N ASP A 58 -12.26 -10.10 -2.04
CA ASP A 58 -11.87 -9.12 -1.04
C ASP A 58 -12.89 -7.99 -0.95
N LEU A 59 -13.23 -7.62 0.28
CA LEU A 59 -13.98 -6.40 0.56
C LEU A 59 -13.02 -5.21 0.49
N VAL A 60 -13.37 -4.20 -0.29
CA VAL A 60 -12.49 -3.05 -0.53
C VAL A 60 -13.08 -1.78 0.07
N PHE A 61 -12.26 -1.02 0.77
CA PHE A 61 -12.57 0.32 1.27
C PHE A 61 -11.65 1.33 0.61
N GLU A 62 -12.23 2.40 0.08
CA GLU A 62 -11.52 3.57 -0.41
C GLU A 62 -11.74 4.73 0.56
N SER A 63 -10.70 5.49 0.86
CA SER A 63 -10.78 6.68 1.69
C SER A 63 -9.89 7.79 1.15
N ARG A 64 -10.34 9.03 1.31
CA ARG A 64 -9.60 10.22 0.91
C ARG A 64 -9.49 11.18 2.09
N THR A 65 -8.30 11.74 2.25
CA THR A 65 -8.03 12.79 3.25
C THR A 65 -7.11 13.86 2.69
N ARG A 66 -6.98 14.95 3.42
CA ARG A 66 -5.99 15.99 3.19
C ARG A 66 -5.02 16.08 4.34
N VAL A 67 -3.75 16.12 4.02
CA VAL A 67 -2.66 16.22 4.99
C VAL A 67 -1.80 17.46 4.74
N GLY A 68 -1.08 17.92 5.74
CA GLY A 68 -0.21 19.09 5.65
C GLY A 68 -0.93 20.30 5.03
N ASP A 69 -0.31 20.92 4.02
CA ASP A 69 -0.85 22.10 3.33
C ASP A 69 -1.95 21.77 2.29
N GLY A 70 -2.85 20.86 2.62
CA GLY A 70 -3.99 20.49 1.78
C GLY A 70 -3.66 19.48 0.68
N VAL A 71 -2.60 18.69 0.86
CA VAL A 71 -2.21 17.61 -0.07
C VAL A 71 -3.21 16.47 0.03
N THR A 72 -3.81 16.09 -1.09
CA THR A 72 -4.74 14.96 -1.14
C THR A 72 -3.99 13.64 -1.05
N VAL A 73 -4.48 12.75 -0.19
CA VAL A 73 -4.07 11.36 -0.07
C VAL A 73 -5.27 10.47 -0.37
N ARG A 74 -5.13 9.61 -1.37
CA ARG A 74 -6.08 8.53 -1.68
C ARG A 74 -5.55 7.23 -1.14
N ALA A 75 -6.39 6.48 -0.46
CA ALA A 75 -6.00 5.21 0.15
C ALA A 75 -7.05 4.13 -0.12
N ARG A 76 -6.58 2.91 -0.40
CA ARG A 76 -7.40 1.73 -0.66
C ARG A 76 -6.94 0.60 0.25
N LEU A 77 -7.87 0.06 1.03
CA LEU A 77 -7.67 -1.10 1.88
C LEU A 77 -8.48 -2.26 1.33
N SER A 78 -7.80 -3.36 1.02
CA SER A 78 -8.42 -4.64 0.67
C SER A 78 -8.43 -5.55 1.89
N LEU A 79 -9.58 -6.08 2.25
CA LEU A 79 -9.80 -6.97 3.38
C LEU A 79 -10.10 -8.37 2.85
N ALA A 80 -9.17 -9.30 2.99
CA ALA A 80 -9.29 -10.66 2.51
C ALA A 80 -10.44 -11.41 3.21
N PRO A 81 -10.99 -12.50 2.63
CA PRO A 81 -11.93 -13.37 3.30
C PRO A 81 -11.42 -13.86 4.65
N ALA A 82 -12.32 -14.09 5.60
CA ALA A 82 -11.96 -14.52 6.95
C ALA A 82 -11.22 -15.87 6.93
N THR A 83 -10.05 -15.91 7.54
CA THR A 83 -9.26 -17.12 7.74
C THR A 83 -9.03 -17.37 9.23
N GLY A 84 -9.77 -18.32 9.81
CA GLY A 84 -9.74 -18.59 11.24
C GLY A 84 -10.31 -17.42 12.07
N LYS A 85 -9.56 -16.95 13.06
CA LYS A 85 -10.00 -15.88 13.98
C LYS A 85 -9.56 -14.47 13.56
N GLY A 86 -9.32 -14.24 12.27
CA GLY A 86 -8.88 -12.93 11.82
C GLY A 86 -9.03 -12.75 10.33
N ARG A 87 -8.73 -11.53 9.86
CA ARG A 87 -8.73 -11.16 8.44
C ARG A 87 -7.45 -10.44 8.08
N ASP A 88 -6.81 -10.87 7.02
CA ASP A 88 -5.66 -10.19 6.47
C ASP A 88 -6.12 -8.98 5.68
N TRP A 89 -5.35 -7.92 5.72
CA TRP A 89 -5.63 -6.71 4.97
C TRP A 89 -4.36 -6.19 4.30
N LEU A 90 -4.55 -5.54 3.18
CA LEU A 90 -3.53 -4.86 2.41
C LEU A 90 -3.96 -3.42 2.17
N LEU A 91 -3.10 -2.46 2.49
CA LEU A 91 -3.33 -1.04 2.29
C LEU A 91 -2.29 -0.48 1.34
N VAL A 92 -2.77 0.25 0.35
CA VAL A 92 -1.96 1.14 -0.48
C VAL A 92 -2.54 2.53 -0.46
N ALA A 93 -1.67 3.54 -0.42
CA ALA A 93 -2.08 4.93 -0.50
C ALA A 93 -1.11 5.72 -1.38
N GLU A 94 -1.64 6.74 -2.03
CA GLU A 94 -0.87 7.64 -2.88
C GLU A 94 -1.25 9.09 -2.60
N ALA A 95 -0.22 9.93 -2.41
CA ALA A 95 -0.36 11.37 -2.26
C ALA A 95 -0.03 12.08 -3.57
N GLU A 96 -0.60 13.26 -3.78
CA GLU A 96 -0.30 14.14 -4.93
C GLU A 96 1.15 14.65 -4.94
N ARG A 97 1.83 14.61 -3.80
CA ARG A 97 3.23 15.06 -3.61
C ARG A 97 4.02 14.03 -2.80
N PRO A 98 5.36 14.08 -2.85
CA PRO A 98 6.20 13.25 -1.98
C PRO A 98 5.77 13.36 -0.52
N ARG A 99 5.66 12.20 0.14
CA ARG A 99 5.21 12.09 1.52
C ARG A 99 6.14 12.81 2.49
N ASP A 100 5.57 13.53 3.43
CA ASP A 100 6.27 14.00 4.61
C ASP A 100 6.12 12.97 5.73
N ARG A 101 7.19 12.66 6.44
CA ARG A 101 7.18 11.70 7.56
C ARG A 101 6.42 12.20 8.78
N SER A 102 6.19 13.51 8.87
CA SER A 102 5.35 14.11 9.92
C SER A 102 3.86 13.85 9.70
N TRP A 103 3.43 13.49 8.48
CA TRP A 103 2.04 13.19 8.20
C TRP A 103 1.61 11.90 8.91
N PRO A 104 0.34 11.82 9.33
CA PRO A 104 -0.23 10.58 9.83
C PRO A 104 -0.06 9.45 8.81
N SER A 105 0.12 8.23 9.30
CA SER A 105 0.11 7.07 8.43
C SER A 105 -1.30 6.85 7.83
N PRO A 106 -1.41 6.47 6.55
CA PRO A 106 -2.69 6.10 5.97
C PRO A 106 -3.41 4.94 6.69
N VAL A 107 -2.72 4.16 7.49
CA VAL A 107 -3.35 3.13 8.36
C VAL A 107 -4.38 3.75 9.30
N THR A 108 -4.09 4.95 9.81
CA THR A 108 -5.02 5.66 10.72
C THR A 108 -6.28 6.17 10.02
N MET A 109 -6.33 6.15 8.69
CA MET A 109 -7.55 6.45 7.90
C MET A 109 -8.57 5.28 7.92
N PHE A 110 -8.20 4.12 8.44
CA PHE A 110 -9.04 2.92 8.45
C PHE A 110 -9.17 2.32 9.85
N TRP A 111 -8.07 2.21 10.57
CA TRP A 111 -8.04 1.56 11.87
C TRP A 111 -7.91 2.58 13.00
N PRO A 112 -8.69 2.45 14.07
CA PRO A 112 -8.53 3.30 15.23
C PRO A 112 -7.15 3.10 15.86
N ALA A 113 -6.59 4.20 16.37
CA ALA A 113 -5.26 4.18 17.01
C ALA A 113 -5.25 3.52 18.41
N GLU A 114 -6.39 3.10 18.90
CA GLU A 114 -6.52 2.52 20.25
C GLU A 114 -5.94 1.10 20.31
N PRO A 115 -5.12 0.80 21.34
CA PRO A 115 -4.42 -0.48 21.48
C PRO A 115 -5.35 -1.70 21.56
N ASP A 116 -6.57 -1.52 22.07
CA ASP A 116 -7.55 -2.60 22.30
C ASP A 116 -8.42 -2.91 21.07
N ALA A 117 -8.29 -2.17 19.99
CA ALA A 117 -9.11 -2.31 18.77
C ALA A 117 -8.71 -3.47 17.86
N GLY A 118 -8.18 -4.57 18.41
CA GLY A 118 -7.84 -5.75 17.63
C GLY A 118 -6.57 -5.64 16.79
N GLY A 119 -5.59 -4.91 17.28
CA GLY A 119 -4.31 -4.48 16.75
C GLY A 119 -3.81 -5.13 15.46
N SER A 120 -3.22 -4.33 14.61
CA SER A 120 -2.59 -4.81 13.38
C SER A 120 -1.38 -5.69 13.68
N HIS A 121 -1.41 -6.92 13.17
CA HIS A 121 -0.29 -7.87 13.24
C HIS A 121 0.20 -8.14 11.82
N ASP A 122 1.50 -8.34 11.64
CA ASP A 122 1.98 -8.88 10.35
C ASP A 122 1.45 -10.29 10.13
N PRO A 123 0.78 -10.58 9.00
CA PRO A 123 0.16 -11.88 8.73
C PRO A 123 1.14 -13.05 8.75
N ALA A 124 2.39 -12.80 8.37
CA ALA A 124 3.41 -13.84 8.25
C ALA A 124 4.10 -14.17 9.58
N SER A 125 4.41 -13.14 10.38
CA SER A 125 5.20 -13.28 11.61
C SER A 125 4.37 -13.14 12.88
N GLY A 126 3.18 -12.54 12.81
CA GLY A 126 2.36 -12.19 13.97
C GLY A 126 2.93 -11.04 14.81
N LEU A 127 3.97 -10.38 14.33
CA LEU A 127 4.58 -9.23 15.01
C LEU A 127 3.72 -7.99 14.89
N ARG A 128 3.82 -7.10 15.87
CA ARG A 128 3.08 -5.84 15.91
C ARG A 128 4.02 -4.67 15.62
N PRO A 129 3.81 -3.94 14.51
CA PRO A 129 4.48 -2.67 14.31
C PRO A 129 4.14 -1.69 15.44
N GLY A 130 5.13 -0.88 15.82
CA GLY A 130 4.95 0.12 16.88
C GLY A 130 5.06 -0.40 18.31
N GLU A 131 5.09 -1.71 18.53
CA GLU A 131 5.26 -2.33 19.84
C GLU A 131 6.67 -2.91 20.05
N ILE A 132 7.03 -3.14 21.30
CA ILE A 132 8.25 -3.88 21.65
C ILE A 132 7.98 -5.37 21.51
N CYS A 133 8.70 -6.03 20.61
CA CYS A 133 8.67 -7.45 20.38
C CYS A 133 9.88 -8.11 21.08
N PRO A 134 9.71 -8.76 22.23
CA PRO A 134 10.81 -9.49 22.87
C PRO A 134 11.23 -10.66 21.99
N LEU A 135 12.54 -10.95 21.93
CA LEU A 135 13.02 -12.13 21.25
C LEU A 135 12.62 -13.40 21.99
N PRO A 136 12.34 -14.52 21.29
CA PRO A 136 12.04 -15.79 21.91
C PRO A 136 13.18 -16.27 22.83
N GLU A 137 12.87 -17.10 23.81
CA GLU A 137 13.88 -17.69 24.70
C GLU A 137 14.75 -18.75 23.99
N ASP A 138 14.17 -19.49 23.05
CA ASP A 138 14.87 -20.54 22.29
C ASP A 138 15.77 -19.97 21.21
N ASP A 139 17.04 -20.32 21.24
CA ASP A 139 18.07 -19.89 20.28
C ASP A 139 17.71 -20.19 18.81
N LYS A 140 17.02 -21.29 18.53
CA LYS A 140 16.61 -21.65 17.17
C LYS A 140 15.47 -20.78 16.70
N ALA A 141 14.54 -20.45 17.60
CA ALA A 141 13.45 -19.55 17.34
C ALA A 141 13.95 -18.12 17.07
N VAL A 142 14.92 -17.62 17.87
CA VAL A 142 15.60 -16.34 17.61
C VAL A 142 16.20 -16.29 16.21
N ARG A 143 16.97 -17.33 15.84
CA ARG A 143 17.62 -17.38 14.53
C ARG A 143 16.61 -17.40 13.37
N ARG A 144 15.54 -18.17 13.52
CA ARG A 144 14.48 -18.22 12.53
C ARG A 144 13.82 -16.86 12.38
N LEU A 145 13.37 -16.28 13.50
CA LEU A 145 12.71 -14.99 13.51
C LEU A 145 13.56 -13.89 12.85
N LEU A 146 14.80 -13.69 13.32
CA LEU A 146 15.65 -12.62 12.80
C LEU A 146 16.06 -12.83 11.33
N ARG A 147 16.18 -14.08 10.87
CA ARG A 147 16.40 -14.38 9.45
C ARG A 147 15.18 -14.01 8.61
N ASP A 148 13.98 -14.29 9.12
CA ASP A 148 12.74 -13.97 8.42
C ASP A 148 12.52 -12.45 8.40
N CYS A 149 12.76 -11.76 9.51
CA CYS A 149 12.71 -10.29 9.60
C CYS A 149 13.71 -9.60 8.67
N ALA A 150 14.94 -10.13 8.56
CA ALA A 150 15.95 -9.59 7.62
C ALA A 150 15.59 -9.79 6.14
N ARG A 151 14.49 -10.48 5.83
CA ARG A 151 13.99 -10.74 4.48
C ARG A 151 12.62 -10.11 4.22
N ASP A 152 12.03 -9.51 5.22
CA ASP A 152 10.71 -8.92 5.11
C ASP A 152 10.77 -7.64 4.24
N PRO A 153 10.00 -7.57 3.14
CA PRO A 153 9.96 -6.38 2.31
C PRO A 153 8.93 -5.33 2.80
N TRP A 154 8.10 -5.67 3.79
CA TRP A 154 6.98 -4.83 4.21
C TRP A 154 7.32 -3.87 5.32
N TYR A 155 8.04 -4.36 6.33
CA TYR A 155 8.37 -3.61 7.55
C TYR A 155 9.84 -3.25 7.64
N ILE A 156 10.12 -2.24 8.44
CA ILE A 156 11.47 -1.88 8.85
C ILE A 156 11.72 -2.56 10.19
N HIS A 157 12.56 -3.59 10.20
CA HIS A 157 12.91 -4.28 11.42
C HIS A 157 14.12 -3.65 12.09
N VAL A 158 13.98 -3.34 13.38
CA VAL A 158 15.05 -2.81 14.22
C VAL A 158 15.32 -3.80 15.34
N VAL A 159 16.58 -4.15 15.55
CA VAL A 159 16.99 -4.98 16.68
C VAL A 159 17.73 -4.12 17.69
N VAL A 160 17.19 -3.99 18.88
CA VAL A 160 17.78 -3.24 19.99
C VAL A 160 18.36 -4.21 21.01
N HIS A 161 19.62 -4.05 21.35
CA HIS A 161 20.24 -4.78 22.45
C HIS A 161 20.04 -4.01 23.76
N GLU A 162 19.30 -4.56 24.68
CA GLU A 162 19.06 -3.97 25.98
C GLU A 162 20.38 -3.75 26.74
N ALA A 163 20.55 -2.56 27.28
CA ALA A 163 21.64 -2.27 28.21
C ALA A 163 21.43 -3.01 29.52
N MET A 164 22.51 -3.30 30.23
CA MET A 164 22.43 -3.96 31.55
C MET A 164 21.76 -3.09 32.61
N THR A 165 21.70 -1.77 32.40
CA THR A 165 20.95 -0.80 33.22
C THR A 165 19.71 -0.38 32.44
N THR A 166 18.53 -0.78 32.93
CA THR A 166 17.26 -0.36 32.31
C THR A 166 16.90 1.04 32.79
N ASP A 167 17.12 2.03 31.96
CA ASP A 167 16.45 3.33 32.11
C ASP A 167 14.94 3.18 31.80
N GLU A 168 14.10 3.94 32.48
CA GLU A 168 12.65 3.94 32.20
C GLU A 168 12.33 4.30 30.74
N ARG A 169 13.14 5.12 30.11
CA ARG A 169 13.03 5.47 28.69
C ARG A 169 13.27 4.28 27.77
N GLY A 170 14.15 3.35 28.12
CA GLY A 170 14.32 2.11 27.39
C GLY A 170 13.14 1.15 27.45
N ARG A 171 12.12 1.44 28.29
CA ARG A 171 10.87 0.68 28.35
C ARG A 171 9.80 1.19 27.40
N VAL A 172 9.99 2.40 26.85
CA VAL A 172 9.06 2.98 25.89
C VAL A 172 9.38 2.43 24.50
N PRO A 173 8.37 2.03 23.70
CA PRO A 173 8.60 1.60 22.33
C PRO A 173 9.29 2.67 21.48
N LEU A 174 10.16 2.27 20.58
CA LEU A 174 10.82 3.18 19.63
C LEU A 174 9.80 4.01 18.85
N ALA A 175 8.65 3.44 18.54
CA ALA A 175 7.57 4.12 17.84
C ALA A 175 7.14 5.43 18.49
N HIS A 176 7.29 5.56 19.82
CA HIS A 176 6.99 6.80 20.53
C HIS A 176 7.86 7.98 20.06
N TRP A 177 9.10 7.70 19.65
CA TRP A 177 10.10 8.68 19.21
C TRP A 177 10.10 8.88 17.69
N LEU A 178 9.48 7.95 16.95
CA LEU A 178 9.44 8.01 15.49
C LEU A 178 8.45 9.07 14.99
N PRO A 179 8.75 9.68 13.83
CA PRO A 179 7.76 10.45 13.09
C PRO A 179 6.49 9.64 12.85
N LEU A 180 5.33 10.31 12.82
CA LEU A 180 4.00 9.68 12.71
C LEU A 180 3.90 8.68 11.56
N GLY A 181 4.41 9.03 10.39
CA GLY A 181 4.36 8.20 9.18
C GLY A 181 5.28 6.97 9.19
N LEU A 182 6.06 6.74 10.27
CA LEU A 182 6.92 5.57 10.42
C LEU A 182 6.47 4.61 11.53
N ARG A 183 5.58 5.04 12.41
CA ARG A 183 5.22 4.30 13.63
C ARG A 183 4.65 2.92 13.37
N ASP A 184 3.80 2.79 12.37
CA ASP A 184 3.13 1.55 11.95
C ASP A 184 3.95 0.71 10.95
N ARG A 185 5.16 1.18 10.61
CA ARG A 185 6.06 0.50 9.66
C ARG A 185 7.29 -0.09 10.31
N VAL A 186 7.53 0.21 11.58
CA VAL A 186 8.71 -0.22 12.32
C VAL A 186 8.34 -1.29 13.32
N VAL A 187 9.02 -2.44 13.22
CA VAL A 187 8.94 -3.53 14.19
C VAL A 187 10.21 -3.54 15.01
N GLU A 188 10.06 -3.34 16.32
CA GLU A 188 11.17 -3.27 17.26
C GLU A 188 11.37 -4.60 17.98
N HIS A 189 12.53 -5.22 17.80
CA HIS A 189 12.93 -6.44 18.51
C HIS A 189 13.87 -6.11 19.67
N ARG A 190 13.56 -6.61 20.85
CA ARG A 190 14.42 -6.44 22.03
C ARG A 190 15.20 -7.72 22.33
N ALA A 191 16.52 -7.60 22.31
CA ALA A 191 17.44 -8.65 22.71
C ALA A 191 17.96 -8.41 24.12
N THR A 192 17.74 -9.35 25.02
CA THR A 192 18.32 -9.29 26.37
C THR A 192 19.85 -9.41 26.35
N PRO A 193 20.56 -9.01 27.42
CA PRO A 193 22.01 -9.19 27.53
C PRO A 193 22.48 -10.63 27.27
N GLN A 194 21.67 -11.62 27.66
CA GLN A 194 21.95 -13.05 27.46
C GLN A 194 21.85 -13.47 26.00
N GLN A 195 20.94 -12.81 25.25
CA GLN A 195 20.68 -13.11 23.83
C GLN A 195 21.65 -12.43 22.86
N TYR A 196 22.53 -11.55 23.33
CA TYR A 196 23.47 -10.81 22.48
C TYR A 196 24.26 -11.71 21.50
N ARG A 197 24.77 -12.84 21.98
CA ARG A 197 25.57 -13.75 21.16
C ARG A 197 24.73 -14.45 20.08
N VAL A 198 23.57 -14.97 20.44
CA VAL A 198 22.68 -15.65 19.51
C VAL A 198 22.11 -14.69 18.48
N THR A 199 21.75 -13.47 18.90
CA THR A 199 21.29 -12.40 18.02
C THR A 199 22.31 -12.08 16.93
N ASN A 200 23.56 -11.77 17.32
CA ASN A 200 24.62 -11.48 16.35
C ASN A 200 24.99 -12.69 15.49
N TRP A 201 24.85 -13.90 16.02
CA TRP A 201 25.06 -15.08 15.21
C TRP A 201 23.93 -15.30 14.18
N ALA A 202 22.68 -15.02 14.56
CA ALA A 202 21.53 -15.11 13.65
C ALA A 202 21.63 -14.12 12.47
N LEU A 203 22.21 -12.95 12.70
CA LEU A 203 22.33 -11.88 11.70
C LEU A 203 23.60 -11.96 10.86
N ARG A 204 24.46 -12.94 11.11
CA ARG A 204 25.73 -13.10 10.39
C ARG A 204 25.57 -13.26 8.89
N ASP A 205 24.50 -13.94 8.46
CA ASP A 205 24.23 -14.20 7.03
C ASP A 205 23.83 -12.96 6.24
N VAL A 206 23.54 -11.86 6.94
CA VAL A 206 23.16 -10.55 6.35
C VAL A 206 24.14 -9.45 6.74
N ASP A 207 25.30 -9.84 7.27
CA ASP A 207 26.42 -8.95 7.67
C ASP A 207 26.06 -7.92 8.73
N VAL A 208 24.91 -8.04 9.37
CA VAL A 208 24.44 -7.13 10.42
C VAL A 208 24.99 -7.58 11.77
N LYS A 209 25.39 -6.60 12.57
CA LYS A 209 25.82 -6.80 13.95
C LYS A 209 25.20 -5.73 14.84
N VAL A 210 24.46 -6.17 15.84
CA VAL A 210 23.91 -5.28 16.86
C VAL A 210 25.01 -4.97 17.88
N PRO A 211 25.38 -3.70 18.09
CA PRO A 211 26.32 -3.31 19.12
C PRO A 211 25.79 -3.61 20.53
N ARG A 212 26.67 -3.82 21.50
CA ARG A 212 26.25 -3.94 22.89
C ARG A 212 25.64 -2.63 23.39
N GLY A 213 24.40 -2.70 23.93
CA GLY A 213 23.65 -1.52 24.34
C GLY A 213 23.29 -0.59 23.19
N GLY A 214 23.35 -1.08 21.96
CA GLY A 214 23.01 -0.36 20.74
C GLY A 214 21.88 -1.03 19.97
N ALA A 215 21.72 -0.63 18.72
CA ALA A 215 20.70 -1.15 17.82
C ALA A 215 21.22 -1.27 16.39
N ALA A 216 20.50 -2.02 15.57
CA ALA A 216 20.73 -2.07 14.13
C ALA A 216 19.39 -2.14 13.38
N VAL A 217 19.30 -1.44 12.26
CA VAL A 217 18.21 -1.56 11.30
C VAL A 217 18.56 -2.70 10.34
N LEU A 218 17.64 -3.65 10.14
CA LEU A 218 17.87 -4.80 9.27
C LEU A 218 17.68 -4.45 7.79
N PRO A 219 18.39 -5.13 6.87
CA PRO A 219 18.43 -4.74 5.44
C PRO A 219 17.11 -4.94 4.69
N GLY A 220 16.27 -5.89 5.10
CA GLY A 220 15.23 -6.42 4.20
C GLY A 220 15.84 -7.26 3.05
N ARG A 221 15.03 -7.86 2.19
CA ARG A 221 15.51 -8.52 0.97
C ARG A 221 14.59 -8.25 -0.22
N PRO A 222 15.17 -7.78 -1.33
CA PRO A 222 16.58 -7.43 -1.49
C PRO A 222 16.99 -6.26 -0.60
N ALA A 223 18.26 -6.20 -0.19
CA ALA A 223 18.77 -5.04 0.53
C ALA A 223 18.68 -3.80 -0.39
N PRO A 224 18.17 -2.66 0.11
CA PRO A 224 18.10 -1.44 -0.69
C PRO A 224 19.47 -0.99 -1.19
N GLU A 225 19.50 -0.36 -2.36
CA GLU A 225 20.72 0.30 -2.84
C GLU A 225 21.13 1.41 -1.84
N GLY A 226 22.39 1.42 -1.48
CA GLY A 226 22.93 2.35 -0.46
C GLY A 226 22.79 1.86 0.98
N TYR A 227 22.26 0.63 1.22
CA TYR A 227 22.30 0.04 2.55
C TYR A 227 23.69 -0.49 2.87
N GLU A 228 24.32 0.09 3.89
CA GLU A 228 25.58 -0.38 4.47
C GLU A 228 25.36 -0.75 5.94
N PRO A 229 25.58 -2.00 6.37
CA PRO A 229 25.27 -2.46 7.73
C PRO A 229 25.84 -1.59 8.85
N ASP A 230 27.08 -1.13 8.70
CA ASP A 230 27.74 -0.30 9.71
C ASP A 230 27.13 1.12 9.81
N ALA A 231 26.58 1.64 8.73
CA ALA A 231 25.93 2.95 8.71
C ALA A 231 24.54 2.92 9.37
N PHE A 232 23.95 1.73 9.52
CA PHE A 232 22.65 1.50 10.14
C PHE A 232 22.76 0.78 11.49
N ALA A 233 23.96 0.68 12.05
CA ALA A 233 24.22 0.17 13.39
C ALA A 233 24.55 1.34 14.33
N VAL A 234 23.72 1.54 15.34
CA VAL A 234 23.84 2.63 16.32
C VAL A 234 24.40 2.09 17.62
N ARG A 235 25.36 2.80 18.19
CA ARG A 235 25.93 2.48 19.49
C ARG A 235 25.23 3.27 20.58
N ALA A 236 25.07 2.64 21.74
CA ALA A 236 24.61 3.30 22.95
C ALA A 236 23.20 3.94 22.83
N VAL A 237 22.20 3.09 22.53
CA VAL A 237 20.79 3.50 22.50
C VAL A 237 20.20 3.42 23.92
N PHE A 238 19.42 4.44 24.31
CA PHE A 238 18.78 4.57 25.63
C PHE A 238 19.76 4.60 26.81
N LEU A 239 21.00 4.98 26.59
CA LEU A 239 21.96 5.23 27.68
C LEU A 239 21.82 6.66 28.22
N ASP A 240 22.06 6.81 29.52
CA ASP A 240 22.14 8.11 30.22
C ASP A 240 20.89 8.99 30.12
N GLY A 241 19.72 8.38 29.97
CA GLY A 241 18.44 9.09 29.92
C GLY A 241 18.26 9.98 28.69
N THR A 242 19.01 9.75 27.60
CA THR A 242 18.86 10.46 26.34
C THR A 242 17.79 9.83 25.45
N GLU A 243 17.19 10.64 24.57
CA GLU A 243 16.30 10.15 23.51
C GLU A 243 17.12 9.35 22.48
N PRO A 244 16.53 8.36 21.80
CA PRO A 244 17.24 7.53 20.83
C PRO A 244 17.39 8.22 19.46
N VAL A 245 17.89 9.46 19.46
CA VAL A 245 17.96 10.33 18.26
C VAL A 245 18.72 9.66 17.10
N ASP A 246 19.88 9.10 17.38
CA ASP A 246 20.69 8.43 16.35
C ASP A 246 19.96 7.23 15.72
N LEU A 247 19.15 6.53 16.51
CA LEU A 247 18.37 5.39 16.02
C LEU A 247 17.17 5.87 15.18
N VAL A 248 16.50 6.91 15.60
CA VAL A 248 15.41 7.56 14.85
C VAL A 248 15.94 8.07 13.50
N ASP A 249 17.13 8.68 13.50
CA ASP A 249 17.80 9.12 12.27
C ASP A 249 18.20 7.94 11.36
N ALA A 250 18.71 6.85 11.92
CA ALA A 250 19.05 5.65 11.16
C ALA A 250 17.81 5.03 10.49
N VAL A 251 16.69 4.90 11.22
CA VAL A 251 15.41 4.43 10.68
C VAL A 251 14.91 5.36 9.58
N SER A 252 14.98 6.67 9.80
CA SER A 252 14.54 7.68 8.84
C SER A 252 15.38 7.65 7.56
N ARG A 253 16.69 7.47 7.67
CA ARG A 253 17.57 7.29 6.50
C ARG A 253 17.27 5.99 5.76
N TYR A 254 17.02 4.89 6.48
CA TYR A 254 16.65 3.63 5.86
C TYR A 254 15.33 3.73 5.07
N ASP A 255 14.32 4.40 5.63
CA ASP A 255 13.03 4.61 4.93
C ASP A 255 13.18 5.44 3.64
N ALA A 256 14.21 6.30 3.57
CA ALA A 256 14.51 7.09 2.37
C ALA A 256 15.24 6.30 1.28
N LEU A 257 15.76 5.11 1.56
CA LEU A 257 16.42 4.29 0.55
C LEU A 257 15.41 3.76 -0.48
N PRO A 258 15.82 3.64 -1.75
CA PRO A 258 14.98 3.07 -2.79
C PRO A 258 14.75 1.58 -2.51
N ARG A 259 13.49 1.20 -2.22
CA ARG A 259 13.10 -0.18 -1.95
C ARG A 259 12.16 -0.68 -3.04
N GLU A 260 12.24 -1.98 -3.34
CA GLU A 260 11.29 -2.61 -4.26
C GLU A 260 9.88 -2.66 -3.63
N LEU A 261 8.88 -2.40 -4.46
CA LEU A 261 7.48 -2.57 -4.06
C LEU A 261 7.15 -4.06 -4.10
N PRO A 262 6.63 -4.66 -3.01
CA PRO A 262 6.11 -6.02 -3.04
C PRO A 262 5.08 -6.21 -4.16
N GLN A 263 5.05 -7.38 -4.80
CA GLN A 263 4.18 -7.62 -5.95
C GLN A 263 2.71 -7.35 -5.63
N GLU A 264 2.23 -7.85 -4.50
CA GLU A 264 0.84 -7.61 -4.04
C GLU A 264 0.53 -6.12 -3.89
N ALA A 265 1.50 -5.34 -3.40
CA ALA A 265 1.35 -3.88 -3.29
C ALA A 265 1.38 -3.20 -4.66
N ALA A 266 2.17 -3.69 -5.62
CA ALA A 266 2.19 -3.16 -6.97
C ALA A 266 0.85 -3.37 -7.68
N GLU A 267 0.25 -4.56 -7.52
CA GLU A 267 -1.08 -4.87 -8.05
C GLU A 267 -2.16 -3.99 -7.40
N ALA A 268 -2.12 -3.84 -6.07
CA ALA A 268 -3.04 -2.98 -5.34
C ALA A 268 -2.89 -1.49 -5.71
N LEU A 269 -1.66 -1.02 -5.96
CA LEU A 269 -1.39 0.35 -6.41
C LEU A 269 -1.95 0.59 -7.83
N THR A 270 -1.82 -0.39 -8.71
CA THR A 270 -2.44 -0.33 -10.04
C THR A 270 -3.96 -0.20 -9.91
N ALA A 271 -4.58 -1.02 -9.07
CA ALA A 271 -6.01 -0.94 -8.80
C ALA A 271 -6.43 0.41 -8.16
N LEU A 272 -5.60 0.98 -7.26
CA LEU A 272 -5.84 2.33 -6.72
C LEU A 272 -5.88 3.39 -7.82
N ARG A 273 -5.05 3.27 -8.85
CA ARG A 273 -4.93 4.25 -9.93
C ARG A 273 -5.98 4.09 -11.03
N GLU A 274 -6.30 2.85 -11.37
CA GLU A 274 -7.15 2.50 -12.50
C GLU A 274 -8.62 2.28 -12.10
N ASP A 275 -8.84 1.70 -10.92
CA ASP A 275 -10.17 1.32 -10.41
C ASP A 275 -10.61 2.22 -9.22
N TRP A 276 -10.23 3.48 -9.19
CA TRP A 276 -10.66 4.41 -8.13
C TRP A 276 -12.11 4.85 -8.33
N HIS A 277 -12.95 4.70 -7.29
CA HIS A 277 -14.40 4.97 -7.34
C HIS A 277 -14.83 6.18 -6.51
N LEU A 278 -14.08 6.53 -5.46
CA LEU A 278 -14.43 7.64 -4.58
C LEU A 278 -14.07 8.98 -5.22
N LEU A 279 -14.95 9.48 -6.06
CA LEU A 279 -14.78 10.74 -6.77
C LEU A 279 -15.30 11.94 -5.95
N THR A 280 -14.72 13.12 -6.17
CA THR A 280 -15.34 14.37 -5.75
C THR A 280 -16.50 14.73 -6.68
N LEU A 281 -17.43 15.55 -6.23
CA LEU A 281 -18.50 16.05 -7.09
C LEU A 281 -17.97 16.73 -8.36
N ALA A 282 -16.81 17.40 -8.27
CA ALA A 282 -16.17 18.03 -9.43
C ALA A 282 -15.64 16.99 -10.42
N GLU A 283 -14.95 15.95 -9.92
CA GLU A 283 -14.44 14.85 -10.75
C GLU A 283 -15.58 14.03 -11.37
N GLU A 284 -16.66 13.80 -10.62
CA GLU A 284 -17.84 13.12 -11.12
C GLU A 284 -18.52 13.94 -12.24
N LEU A 285 -18.65 15.25 -12.04
CA LEU A 285 -19.19 16.15 -13.07
C LEU A 285 -18.31 16.17 -14.33
N GLU A 286 -16.99 16.18 -14.18
CA GLU A 286 -16.05 16.11 -15.31
C GLU A 286 -16.15 14.77 -16.04
N ARG A 287 -16.25 13.67 -15.32
CA ARG A 287 -16.44 12.33 -15.88
C ARG A 287 -17.75 12.26 -16.69
N GLU A 288 -18.84 12.75 -16.11
CA GLU A 288 -20.14 12.75 -16.79
C GLU A 288 -20.13 13.64 -18.06
N ARG A 289 -19.46 14.79 -18.00
CA ARG A 289 -19.27 15.65 -19.18
C ARG A 289 -18.48 14.97 -20.29
N ALA A 290 -17.41 14.25 -19.92
CA ALA A 290 -16.61 13.49 -20.89
C ALA A 290 -17.42 12.36 -21.53
N LEU A 291 -18.25 11.65 -20.76
CA LEU A 291 -19.17 10.64 -21.28
C LEU A 291 -20.19 11.23 -22.24
N VAL A 292 -20.81 12.35 -21.90
CA VAL A 292 -21.76 13.05 -22.78
C VAL A 292 -21.09 13.45 -24.09
N ALA A 293 -19.86 13.99 -24.05
CA ALA A 293 -19.11 14.35 -25.25
C ALA A 293 -18.83 13.12 -26.14
N MET A 294 -18.40 12.01 -25.55
CA MET A 294 -18.16 10.76 -26.26
C MET A 294 -19.44 10.22 -26.93
N TYR A 295 -20.56 10.23 -26.21
CA TYR A 295 -21.85 9.81 -26.80
C TYR A 295 -22.32 10.75 -27.91
N ALA A 296 -22.09 12.06 -27.78
CA ALA A 296 -22.40 13.01 -28.84
C ALA A 296 -21.60 12.76 -30.11
N GLU A 297 -20.30 12.48 -30.00
CA GLU A 297 -19.45 12.08 -31.13
C GLU A 297 -19.90 10.77 -31.76
N ALA A 298 -20.22 9.76 -30.96
CA ALA A 298 -20.73 8.48 -31.44
C ALA A 298 -22.06 8.65 -32.19
N LEU A 299 -22.97 9.46 -31.67
CA LEU A 299 -24.25 9.76 -32.30
C LEU A 299 -24.07 10.50 -33.65
N ASP A 300 -23.14 11.47 -33.71
CA ASP A 300 -22.81 12.15 -34.95
C ASP A 300 -22.21 11.18 -35.99
N ALA A 301 -21.32 10.29 -35.60
CA ALA A 301 -20.76 9.26 -36.47
C ALA A 301 -21.84 8.29 -36.98
N MET A 302 -22.75 7.86 -36.10
CA MET A 302 -23.89 6.99 -36.50
C MET A 302 -24.84 7.72 -37.46
N THR A 303 -25.09 9.02 -37.25
CA THR A 303 -25.94 9.83 -38.11
C THR A 303 -25.31 9.96 -39.49
N LYS A 304 -24.02 10.29 -39.58
CA LYS A 304 -23.27 10.33 -40.86
C LYS A 304 -23.28 8.98 -41.57
N SER A 305 -23.06 7.91 -40.85
CA SER A 305 -23.13 6.55 -41.42
C SER A 305 -24.52 6.24 -42.00
N ARG A 306 -25.57 6.53 -41.24
CA ARG A 306 -26.96 6.35 -41.69
C ARG A 306 -27.23 7.15 -42.99
N ASP A 307 -26.79 8.40 -43.06
CA ASP A 307 -27.02 9.24 -44.22
C ASP A 307 -26.25 8.74 -45.44
N LEU A 308 -25.03 8.24 -45.27
CA LEU A 308 -24.29 7.58 -46.34
C LEU A 308 -24.98 6.30 -46.85
N TYR A 309 -25.53 5.46 -45.96
CA TYR A 309 -26.27 4.28 -46.35
C TYR A 309 -27.57 4.62 -47.09
N ARG A 310 -28.28 5.72 -46.64
CA ARG A 310 -29.47 6.17 -47.35
C ARG A 310 -29.13 6.65 -48.77
N GLU A 311 -28.10 7.46 -48.95
CA GLU A 311 -27.65 7.92 -50.24
C GLU A 311 -27.22 6.75 -51.15
N ALA A 312 -26.56 5.76 -50.56
CA ALA A 312 -26.16 4.53 -51.32
C ALA A 312 -27.37 3.71 -51.76
N ALA A 313 -28.39 3.61 -50.90
CA ALA A 313 -29.64 2.90 -51.21
C ALA A 313 -30.45 3.66 -52.29
N GLU A 314 -30.55 5.00 -52.22
CA GLU A 314 -31.17 5.82 -53.25
C GLU A 314 -30.50 5.66 -54.61
N ARG A 315 -29.14 5.74 -54.67
CA ARG A 315 -28.39 5.48 -55.91
C ARG A 315 -28.57 4.07 -56.45
N ALA A 316 -28.62 3.08 -55.62
CA ALA A 316 -28.87 1.69 -56.00
C ALA A 316 -30.32 1.53 -56.59
N HIS A 317 -31.29 2.20 -56.00
CA HIS A 317 -32.69 2.21 -56.47
C HIS A 317 -32.81 2.86 -57.85
N GLU A 318 -32.24 4.05 -58.04
CA GLU A 318 -32.17 4.75 -59.33
C GLU A 318 -31.50 3.88 -60.41
N ALA A 319 -30.37 3.23 -60.09
CA ALA A 319 -29.69 2.33 -61.02
C ALA A 319 -30.55 1.11 -61.41
N LEU A 320 -31.31 0.58 -60.44
CA LEU A 320 -32.23 -0.55 -60.68
C LEU A 320 -33.42 -0.14 -61.56
N GLU A 321 -33.97 1.04 -61.39
CA GLU A 321 -35.05 1.58 -62.24
C GLU A 321 -34.55 1.82 -63.64
N ALA A 322 -33.39 2.46 -63.83
CA ALA A 322 -32.78 2.64 -65.14
C ALA A 322 -32.52 1.33 -65.89
N TYR A 323 -32.08 0.28 -65.15
CA TYR A 323 -31.91 -1.04 -65.72
C TYR A 323 -33.24 -1.70 -66.16
N ARG A 324 -34.30 -1.54 -65.41
CA ARG A 324 -35.64 -2.02 -65.75
C ARG A 324 -36.19 -1.32 -66.96
N GLU A 325 -36.03 0.00 -67.08
CA GLU A 325 -36.46 0.76 -68.25
C GLU A 325 -35.68 0.35 -69.51
N ALA A 326 -34.37 0.16 -69.40
CA ALA A 326 -33.55 -0.30 -70.52
C ALA A 326 -33.88 -1.74 -70.97
N GLY A 327 -34.34 -2.61 -70.03
CA GLY A 327 -34.75 -3.98 -70.35
C GLY A 327 -36.17 -4.10 -70.97
N THR A 328 -36.95 -3.04 -70.97
CA THR A 328 -38.32 -3.01 -71.59
C THR A 328 -38.33 -2.60 -73.05
N VAL A 329 -37.16 -2.32 -73.64
CA VAL A 329 -37.11 -2.07 -75.11
C VAL A 329 -37.17 -3.45 -75.87
N THR A 330 -38.41 -3.85 -76.16
CA THR A 330 -38.70 -5.04 -76.99
C THR A 330 -38.08 -4.87 -78.35
N PRO A 331 -37.38 -5.88 -78.93
CA PRO A 331 -36.93 -5.81 -80.29
C PRO A 331 -38.17 -5.80 -81.21
N SER A 332 -38.25 -4.82 -82.13
CA SER A 332 -39.26 -4.73 -83.16
C SER A 332 -39.17 -5.94 -84.06
N PRO A 333 -40.25 -6.67 -84.39
CA PRO A 333 -40.18 -7.80 -85.33
C PRO A 333 -39.93 -7.26 -86.75
N LEU A 334 -38.99 -7.87 -87.43
CA LEU A 334 -38.77 -7.79 -88.85
C LEU A 334 -39.87 -8.42 -89.63
#